data_6779d0c64c386a508c1c1e1a7688ab4f
#
_entry.id   6779d0c64c386a508c1c1e1a7688ab4f
#
_cell.length_a   1.000
_cell.length_b   1.000
_cell.length_c   1.000
_cell.angle_alpha   90.00
_cell.angle_beta   90.00
_cell.angle_gamma   90.00
#
_symmetry.space_group_name_H-M   'P 1'
#
loop_
_entity.id
_entity.type
_entity.pdbx_description
1 polymer ?
#
loop_
_entity_poly.entity_id
_entity_poly.type
_entity_poly.pdbx_seq_one_letter_code
_entity_poly.pdbx_strand_id
1 'polypeptide(L)'
;MIVRILRAILLPAILLFVSGFTECYKPVTKSELPKHIKTVAVPAFQNNALRFKIEHRFTEAVMNELIRRGHGLRVQSEREGADAVIDGVVKSFGFSGVLLDDKGRARVFEVTITAAVTVRDQHENRVLYDNQNFIFRGEFEFANDPRNFFNEEDPAVMRIARSFAESIVSTLVNGFGVKEDK
;
A
#
# COMPACT_ATOMS: atom_id res chain seq x y z
N MET A 1 53.81 31.84 20.94
CA MET A 1 53.10 32.72 19.98
C MET A 1 52.46 31.93 18.85
N ILE A 2 53.10 30.96 18.25
CA ILE A 2 52.64 30.11 17.13
C ILE A 2 51.38 29.31 17.46
N VAL A 3 51.28 28.69 18.64
CA VAL A 3 50.11 27.87 19.06
C VAL A 3 48.82 28.69 19.19
N ARG A 4 48.89 29.96 19.56
CA ARG A 4 47.73 30.86 19.67
C ARG A 4 47.19 31.24 18.30
N ILE A 5 48.07 31.44 17.32
CA ILE A 5 47.71 31.78 15.94
C ILE A 5 47.10 30.56 15.25
N LEU A 6 47.63 29.34 15.49
CA LEU A 6 47.10 28.11 14.93
C LEU A 6 45.67 27.79 15.44
N ARG A 7 45.40 28.07 16.74
CA ARG A 7 44.04 27.94 17.31
C ARG A 7 43.04 28.93 16.75
N ALA A 8 43.49 30.16 16.47
CA ALA A 8 42.64 31.21 15.92
C ALA A 8 42.20 30.96 14.48
N ILE A 9 42.96 30.19 13.72
CA ILE A 9 42.63 29.82 12.32
C ILE A 9 41.85 28.49 12.27
N LEU A 10 42.11 27.54 13.17
CA LEU A 10 41.46 26.22 13.17
C LEU A 10 39.99 26.31 13.59
N LEU A 11 39.65 27.18 14.54
CA LEU A 11 38.29 27.35 15.02
C LEU A 11 37.29 27.84 13.96
N PRO A 12 37.57 28.90 13.16
CA PRO A 12 36.67 29.34 12.11
C PRO A 12 36.59 28.34 10.93
N ALA A 13 37.68 27.59 10.65
CA ALA A 13 37.67 26.59 9.60
C ALA A 13 36.77 25.40 9.94
N ILE A 14 36.68 24.98 11.21
CA ILE A 14 35.78 23.96 11.68
C ILE A 14 34.31 24.42 11.64
N LEU A 15 34.09 25.73 11.96
CA LEU A 15 32.74 26.31 11.92
C LEU A 15 32.17 26.40 10.50
N LEU A 16 33.04 26.64 9.50
CA LEU A 16 32.64 26.65 8.08
C LEU A 16 32.35 25.26 7.51
N PHE A 17 32.94 24.21 8.09
CA PHE A 17 32.71 22.82 7.62
C PHE A 17 31.40 22.24 8.13
N VAL A 18 30.85 22.74 9.23
CA VAL A 18 29.59 22.23 9.83
C VAL A 18 28.34 22.81 9.14
N SER A 19 28.49 23.97 8.44
CA SER A 19 27.36 24.60 7.74
C SER A 19 26.99 23.96 6.38
N GLY A 20 27.75 22.97 5.91
CA GLY A 20 27.54 22.33 4.61
C GLY A 20 26.56 21.13 4.60
N PHE A 21 26.08 20.66 5.75
CA PHE A 21 25.22 19.47 5.84
C PHE A 21 23.74 19.76 6.13
N THR A 22 23.24 20.92 5.77
CA THR A 22 21.80 21.08 5.63
C THR A 22 21.39 20.47 4.28
N GLU A 23 21.57 19.17 4.13
CA GLU A 23 20.92 18.43 3.09
C GLU A 23 19.43 18.65 3.26
N CYS A 24 18.84 19.30 2.27
CA CYS A 24 17.41 19.53 2.16
C CYS A 24 16.71 18.17 2.23
N TYR A 25 16.25 17.78 3.42
CA TYR A 25 15.15 16.84 3.54
C TYR A 25 13.96 17.51 2.85
N LYS A 26 13.80 17.24 1.56
CA LYS A 26 12.55 17.58 0.87
C LYS A 26 11.49 16.69 1.51
N PRO A 27 10.55 17.23 2.29
CA PRO A 27 9.42 16.43 2.70
C PRO A 27 8.81 15.90 1.41
N VAL A 28 8.64 14.58 1.33
CA VAL A 28 7.85 13.96 0.27
C VAL A 28 6.53 14.72 0.33
N THR A 29 6.29 15.55 -0.66
CA THR A 29 5.04 16.31 -0.77
C THR A 29 3.95 15.26 -0.65
N LYS A 30 3.12 15.38 0.40
CA LYS A 30 1.96 14.54 0.59
C LYS A 30 1.21 14.61 -0.72
N SER A 31 1.18 13.52 -1.47
CA SER A 31 0.29 13.41 -2.61
C SER A 31 -1.10 13.23 -2.02
N GLU A 32 -1.72 14.34 -1.71
CA GLU A 32 -3.08 14.37 -1.23
C GLU A 32 -4.00 14.12 -2.43
N LEU A 33 -5.02 13.31 -2.23
CA LEU A 33 -6.15 13.24 -3.16
C LEU A 33 -6.58 14.67 -3.53
N PRO A 34 -7.01 14.92 -4.78
CA PRO A 34 -7.56 16.21 -5.15
C PRO A 34 -8.62 16.67 -4.14
N LYS A 35 -8.57 17.92 -3.74
CA LYS A 35 -9.39 18.48 -2.64
C LYS A 35 -10.91 18.34 -2.86
N HIS A 36 -11.34 18.16 -4.10
CA HIS A 36 -12.75 17.95 -4.44
C HIS A 36 -13.23 16.52 -4.15
N ILE A 37 -12.31 15.54 -4.03
CA ILE A 37 -12.65 14.17 -3.72
C ILE A 37 -12.92 14.04 -2.22
N LYS A 38 -14.16 13.85 -1.87
CA LYS A 38 -14.65 13.65 -0.49
C LYS A 38 -15.30 12.29 -0.32
N THR A 39 -15.84 11.72 -1.40
CA THR A 39 -16.51 10.44 -1.38
C THR A 39 -15.83 9.50 -2.36
N VAL A 40 -15.40 8.34 -1.86
CA VAL A 40 -14.73 7.31 -2.64
C VAL A 40 -15.58 6.05 -2.66
N ALA A 41 -15.88 5.55 -3.85
CA ALA A 41 -16.51 4.26 -4.02
C ALA A 41 -15.48 3.15 -4.19
N VAL A 42 -15.72 2.03 -3.54
CA VAL A 42 -14.97 0.78 -3.71
C VAL A 42 -15.96 -0.34 -4.03
N PRO A 43 -16.36 -0.48 -5.30
CA PRO A 43 -17.20 -1.60 -5.72
C PRO A 43 -16.52 -2.94 -5.42
N ALA A 44 -17.30 -4.01 -5.33
CA ALA A 44 -16.74 -5.35 -5.16
C ALA A 44 -15.66 -5.62 -6.22
N PHE A 45 -14.48 -6.02 -5.77
CA PHE A 45 -13.39 -6.37 -6.67
C PHE A 45 -13.78 -7.55 -7.55
N GLN A 46 -13.31 -7.52 -8.79
CA GLN A 46 -13.44 -8.69 -9.65
C GLN A 46 -12.43 -9.77 -9.25
N ASN A 47 -12.81 -11.03 -9.39
CA ASN A 47 -11.97 -12.15 -9.04
C ASN A 47 -11.70 -13.02 -10.26
N ASN A 48 -10.49 -12.90 -10.78
CA ASN A 48 -9.96 -13.77 -11.84
C ASN A 48 -9.01 -14.83 -11.27
N ALA A 49 -8.74 -14.79 -9.96
CA ALA A 49 -8.00 -15.83 -9.29
C ALA A 49 -8.90 -17.05 -9.05
N LEU A 50 -8.35 -18.26 -9.12
CA LEU A 50 -9.09 -19.51 -8.93
C LEU A 50 -9.53 -19.75 -7.46
N ARG A 51 -9.67 -18.70 -6.67
CA ARG A 51 -10.03 -18.76 -5.24
C ARG A 51 -11.40 -18.14 -5.00
N PHE A 52 -12.31 -18.97 -4.50
CA PHE A 52 -13.70 -18.63 -4.28
C PHE A 52 -13.86 -17.51 -3.22
N LYS A 53 -14.62 -16.47 -3.58
CA LYS A 53 -15.04 -15.36 -2.69
C LYS A 53 -13.96 -14.55 -1.99
N ILE A 54 -12.71 -14.63 -2.42
CA ILE A 54 -11.61 -13.87 -1.81
C ILE A 54 -11.75 -12.36 -2.06
N GLU A 55 -12.39 -11.99 -3.16
CA GLU A 55 -12.64 -10.62 -3.56
C GLU A 55 -13.46 -9.84 -2.53
N HIS A 56 -14.42 -10.48 -1.88
CA HIS A 56 -15.25 -9.85 -0.85
C HIS A 56 -14.39 -9.42 0.34
N ARG A 57 -13.51 -10.30 0.81
CA ARG A 57 -12.62 -10.00 1.95
C ARG A 57 -11.61 -8.90 1.61
N PHE A 58 -11.11 -8.88 0.39
CA PHE A 58 -10.17 -7.85 -0.05
C PHE A 58 -10.86 -6.50 -0.23
N THR A 59 -12.06 -6.49 -0.81
CA THR A 59 -12.87 -5.26 -0.94
C THR A 59 -13.18 -4.68 0.43
N GLU A 60 -13.70 -5.50 1.34
CA GLU A 60 -14.01 -5.09 2.71
C GLU A 60 -12.77 -4.55 3.45
N ALA A 61 -11.63 -5.22 3.33
CA ALA A 61 -10.39 -4.80 3.96
C ALA A 61 -9.91 -3.45 3.40
N VAL A 62 -9.99 -3.23 2.09
CA VAL A 62 -9.62 -1.95 1.44
C VAL A 62 -10.56 -0.84 1.87
N MET A 63 -11.86 -1.07 1.94
CA MET A 63 -12.83 -0.09 2.45
C MET A 63 -12.52 0.31 3.89
N ASN A 64 -12.31 -0.67 4.77
CA ASN A 64 -11.99 -0.43 6.18
C ASN A 64 -10.68 0.34 6.35
N GLU A 65 -9.67 0.02 5.54
CA GLU A 65 -8.39 0.71 5.57
C GLU A 65 -8.48 2.15 5.07
N LEU A 66 -9.28 2.41 4.03
CA LEU A 66 -9.58 3.76 3.54
C LEU A 66 -10.32 4.59 4.59
N ILE A 67 -11.30 4.00 5.30
CA ILE A 67 -12.00 4.67 6.40
C ILE A 67 -11.01 5.03 7.50
N ARG A 68 -10.10 4.12 7.83
CA ARG A 68 -9.12 4.31 8.90
C ARG A 68 -8.07 5.38 8.56
N ARG A 69 -7.60 5.43 7.32
CA ARG A 69 -6.52 6.34 6.88
C ARG A 69 -6.99 7.56 6.10
N GLY A 70 -8.20 7.54 5.61
CA GLY A 70 -8.71 8.52 4.65
C GLY A 70 -9.01 9.92 5.19
N HIS A 71 -8.69 10.21 6.47
CA HIS A 71 -8.77 11.56 7.06
C HIS A 71 -10.02 12.36 6.65
N GLY A 72 -11.20 11.74 6.82
CA GLY A 72 -12.48 12.39 6.52
C GLY A 72 -13.08 12.04 5.17
N LEU A 73 -12.49 11.11 4.42
CA LEU A 73 -13.14 10.54 3.24
C LEU A 73 -14.39 9.74 3.65
N ARG A 74 -15.46 9.93 2.89
CA ARG A 74 -16.61 9.04 2.93
C ARG A 74 -16.35 7.86 2.00
N VAL A 75 -16.48 6.64 2.49
CA VAL A 75 -16.27 5.42 1.71
C VAL A 75 -17.59 4.70 1.53
N GLN A 76 -17.91 4.28 0.33
CA GLN A 76 -19.12 3.56 -0.04
C GLN A 76 -18.85 2.46 -1.05
N SER A 77 -19.79 1.54 -1.25
CA SER A 77 -19.70 0.46 -2.25
C SER A 77 -20.23 0.86 -3.62
N GLU A 78 -21.23 1.73 -3.65
CA GLU A 78 -21.93 2.16 -4.87
C GLU A 78 -21.14 3.26 -5.58
N ARG A 79 -21.11 3.19 -6.92
CA ARG A 79 -20.45 4.20 -7.78
C ARG A 79 -21.21 5.51 -7.83
N GLU A 80 -22.53 5.45 -7.68
CA GLU A 80 -23.42 6.61 -7.78
C GLU A 80 -23.12 7.60 -6.64
N GLY A 81 -22.92 8.85 -7.03
CA GLY A 81 -22.65 9.94 -6.08
C GLY A 81 -21.23 9.91 -5.46
N ALA A 82 -20.32 9.07 -5.95
CA ALA A 82 -18.93 9.10 -5.56
C ALA A 82 -18.13 10.09 -6.41
N ASP A 83 -17.19 10.80 -5.77
CA ASP A 83 -16.27 11.70 -6.46
C ASP A 83 -15.15 10.92 -7.16
N ALA A 84 -14.73 9.80 -6.57
CA ALA A 84 -13.76 8.89 -7.17
C ALA A 84 -14.17 7.43 -6.97
N VAL A 85 -13.71 6.56 -7.88
CA VAL A 85 -13.96 5.12 -7.84
C VAL A 85 -12.64 4.38 -7.86
N ILE A 86 -12.50 3.40 -6.97
CA ILE A 86 -11.38 2.46 -6.92
C ILE A 86 -11.87 1.12 -7.47
N ASP A 87 -11.44 0.79 -8.67
CA ASP A 87 -11.68 -0.50 -9.29
C ASP A 87 -10.52 -1.44 -9.01
N GLY A 88 -10.84 -2.66 -8.61
CA GLY A 88 -9.86 -3.71 -8.34
C GLY A 88 -10.20 -5.02 -9.06
N VAL A 89 -9.16 -5.68 -9.57
CA VAL A 89 -9.25 -7.02 -10.14
C VAL A 89 -8.18 -7.89 -9.52
N VAL A 90 -8.56 -8.91 -8.75
CA VAL A 90 -7.61 -9.92 -8.25
C VAL A 90 -7.29 -10.87 -9.40
N LYS A 91 -6.07 -10.77 -9.95
CA LYS A 91 -5.63 -11.56 -11.10
C LYS A 91 -5.13 -12.94 -10.70
N SER A 92 -4.36 -13.00 -9.62
CA SER A 92 -3.83 -14.26 -9.11
C SER A 92 -3.68 -14.24 -7.60
N PHE A 93 -3.79 -15.40 -7.01
CA PHE A 93 -3.53 -15.65 -5.61
C PHE A 93 -2.77 -16.97 -5.48
N GLY A 94 -1.58 -16.92 -4.94
CA GLY A 94 -0.72 -18.08 -4.76
C GLY A 94 -0.06 -18.10 -3.40
N PHE A 95 0.38 -19.28 -2.99
CA PHE A 95 1.21 -19.45 -1.80
C PHE A 95 2.21 -20.58 -1.98
N SER A 96 3.38 -20.44 -1.36
CA SER A 96 4.44 -21.43 -1.31
C SER A 96 4.97 -21.57 0.11
N GLY A 97 5.26 -22.80 0.54
CA GLY A 97 5.86 -23.04 1.85
C GLY A 97 7.30 -22.55 1.89
N VAL A 98 7.63 -21.70 2.87
CA VAL A 98 8.99 -21.11 3.03
C VAL A 98 9.69 -21.59 4.28
N LEU A 99 8.95 -22.06 5.30
CA LEU A 99 9.51 -22.64 6.51
C LEU A 99 8.84 -23.97 6.82
N LEU A 100 9.65 -25.00 7.04
CA LEU A 100 9.20 -26.33 7.37
C LEU A 100 9.34 -26.61 8.88
N ASP A 101 8.43 -27.41 9.43
CA ASP A 101 8.54 -27.96 10.77
C ASP A 101 9.51 -29.18 10.81
N ASP A 102 9.75 -29.71 12.01
CA ASP A 102 10.63 -30.88 12.23
C ASP A 102 10.14 -32.16 11.52
N LYS A 103 8.91 -32.14 11.02
CA LYS A 103 8.29 -33.25 10.25
C LYS A 103 8.28 -32.98 8.75
N GLY A 104 8.95 -31.91 8.29
CA GLY A 104 9.02 -31.52 6.89
C GLY A 104 7.72 -30.89 6.36
N ARG A 105 6.80 -30.47 7.22
CA ARG A 105 5.54 -29.80 6.81
C ARG A 105 5.74 -28.29 6.83
N ALA A 106 5.24 -27.61 5.80
CA ALA A 106 5.29 -26.16 5.77
C ALA A 106 4.39 -25.56 6.87
N ARG A 107 4.94 -24.62 7.65
CA ARG A 107 4.25 -23.86 8.67
C ARG A 107 4.09 -22.40 8.29
N VAL A 108 5.11 -21.83 7.65
CA VAL A 108 5.07 -20.46 7.13
C VAL A 108 5.00 -20.53 5.62
N PHE A 109 4.07 -19.76 5.07
CA PHE A 109 3.86 -19.67 3.64
C PHE A 109 4.04 -18.23 3.18
N GLU A 110 4.77 -18.04 2.11
CA GLU A 110 4.72 -16.81 1.34
C GLU A 110 3.43 -16.79 0.53
N VAL A 111 2.66 -15.73 0.70
CA VAL A 111 1.46 -15.45 -0.09
C VAL A 111 1.80 -14.37 -1.10
N THR A 112 1.51 -14.64 -2.37
CA THR A 112 1.67 -13.66 -3.46
C THR A 112 0.29 -13.38 -4.07
N ILE A 113 -0.08 -12.11 -4.11
CA ILE A 113 -1.31 -11.62 -4.73
C ILE A 113 -0.93 -10.65 -5.84
N THR A 114 -1.46 -10.89 -7.04
CA THR A 114 -1.35 -9.93 -8.14
C THR A 114 -2.73 -9.35 -8.40
N ALA A 115 -2.82 -8.03 -8.39
CA ALA A 115 -4.05 -7.30 -8.65
C ALA A 115 -3.85 -6.18 -9.67
N ALA A 116 -4.89 -5.85 -10.41
CA ALA A 116 -4.99 -4.57 -11.10
C ALA A 116 -5.79 -3.61 -10.23
N VAL A 117 -5.34 -2.38 -10.11
CA VAL A 117 -6.02 -1.33 -9.35
C VAL A 117 -6.03 -0.05 -10.16
N THR A 118 -7.21 0.50 -10.37
CA THR A 118 -7.41 1.76 -11.08
C THR A 118 -8.23 2.69 -10.21
N VAL A 119 -7.79 3.94 -10.06
CA VAL A 119 -8.55 4.99 -9.39
C VAL A 119 -8.93 6.04 -10.43
N ARG A 120 -10.21 6.31 -10.53
CA ARG A 120 -10.77 7.26 -11.48
C ARG A 120 -11.53 8.37 -10.76
N ASP A 121 -11.19 9.61 -11.11
CA ASP A 121 -11.96 10.78 -10.75
C ASP A 121 -13.23 10.83 -11.62
N GLN A 122 -14.39 10.89 -10.98
CA GLN A 122 -15.69 10.89 -11.68
C GLN A 122 -16.07 12.28 -12.19
N HIS A 123 -15.57 13.35 -11.56
CA HIS A 123 -15.85 14.72 -11.97
C HIS A 123 -15.04 15.11 -13.22
N GLU A 124 -13.74 14.83 -13.18
CA GLU A 124 -12.83 15.18 -14.28
C GLU A 124 -12.70 14.05 -15.32
N ASN A 125 -13.33 12.90 -15.07
CA ASN A 125 -13.19 11.67 -15.88
C ASN A 125 -11.74 11.30 -16.17
N ARG A 126 -10.86 11.51 -15.18
CA ARG A 126 -9.42 11.31 -15.26
C ARG A 126 -8.98 10.12 -14.43
N VAL A 127 -8.01 9.36 -14.93
CA VAL A 127 -7.36 8.32 -14.15
C VAL A 127 -6.34 8.98 -13.23
N LEU A 128 -6.52 8.80 -11.92
CA LEU A 128 -5.62 9.29 -10.88
C LEU A 128 -4.51 8.31 -10.57
N TYR A 129 -4.83 7.03 -10.68
CA TYR A 129 -3.89 5.94 -10.44
C TYR A 129 -4.26 4.75 -11.31
N ASP A 130 -3.27 4.14 -11.94
CA ASP A 130 -3.42 2.90 -12.69
C ASP A 130 -2.18 2.01 -12.48
N ASN A 131 -2.40 0.86 -11.87
CA ASN A 131 -1.40 -0.17 -11.74
C ASN A 131 -2.00 -1.52 -12.10
N GLN A 132 -1.66 -1.99 -13.28
CA GLN A 132 -2.18 -3.24 -13.81
C GLN A 132 -1.51 -4.48 -13.20
N ASN A 133 -0.40 -4.32 -12.48
CA ASN A 133 0.36 -5.41 -11.87
C ASN A 133 0.83 -5.05 -10.46
N PHE A 134 -0.11 -4.64 -9.61
CA PHE A 134 0.17 -4.46 -8.19
C PHE A 134 0.45 -5.84 -7.58
N ILE A 135 1.68 -6.02 -7.07
CA ILE A 135 2.11 -7.28 -6.47
C ILE A 135 2.26 -7.07 -4.96
N PHE A 136 1.47 -7.81 -4.21
CA PHE A 136 1.63 -7.93 -2.76
C PHE A 136 2.30 -9.27 -2.43
N ARG A 137 3.27 -9.24 -1.51
CA ARG A 137 3.88 -10.43 -0.92
C ARG A 137 3.91 -10.30 0.59
N GLY A 138 3.62 -11.39 1.27
CA GLY A 138 3.70 -11.44 2.73
C GLY A 138 3.86 -12.87 3.21
N GLU A 139 4.50 -13.03 4.36
CA GLU A 139 4.66 -14.32 5.01
C GLU A 139 3.62 -14.48 6.11
N PHE A 140 2.95 -15.63 6.12
CA PHE A 140 1.89 -15.93 7.07
C PHE A 140 2.04 -17.34 7.61
N GLU A 141 1.86 -17.48 8.92
CA GLU A 141 1.79 -18.79 9.56
C GLU A 141 0.35 -19.33 9.46
N PHE A 142 0.24 -20.59 9.03
CA PHE A 142 -1.01 -21.31 8.95
C PHE A 142 -0.98 -22.50 9.91
N ALA A 143 -2.08 -22.73 10.62
CA ALA A 143 -2.22 -23.90 11.50
C ALA A 143 -2.30 -25.22 10.71
N ASN A 144 -2.86 -25.17 9.49
CA ASN A 144 -3.02 -26.30 8.59
C ASN A 144 -2.52 -25.93 7.19
N ASP A 145 -2.36 -26.92 6.30
CA ASP A 145 -1.98 -26.65 4.91
C ASP A 145 -3.08 -25.82 4.21
N PRO A 146 -2.79 -24.58 3.80
CA PRO A 146 -3.79 -23.69 3.22
C PRO A 146 -4.35 -24.20 1.89
N ARG A 147 -3.66 -25.15 1.22
CA ARG A 147 -4.15 -25.74 -0.02
C ARG A 147 -5.42 -26.56 0.17
N ASN A 148 -5.57 -27.14 1.37
CA ASN A 148 -6.67 -28.06 1.69
C ASN A 148 -7.84 -27.38 2.42
N PHE A 149 -7.59 -26.28 3.14
CA PHE A 149 -8.55 -25.71 4.09
C PHE A 149 -8.80 -24.22 3.89
N PHE A 150 -8.36 -23.66 2.77
CA PHE A 150 -8.49 -22.24 2.52
C PHE A 150 -9.96 -21.88 2.22
N ASN A 151 -10.62 -21.28 3.17
CA ASN A 151 -11.94 -20.69 3.01
C ASN A 151 -11.93 -19.19 3.39
N GLU A 152 -12.96 -18.45 3.02
CA GLU A 152 -13.05 -17.03 3.27
C GLU A 152 -13.15 -16.65 4.76
N GLU A 153 -13.53 -17.60 5.62
CA GLU A 153 -13.69 -17.43 7.07
C GLU A 153 -12.39 -17.72 7.83
N ASP A 154 -11.36 -18.23 7.17
CA ASP A 154 -10.08 -18.51 7.81
C ASP A 154 -9.46 -17.21 8.35
N PRO A 155 -9.11 -17.15 9.64
CA PRO A 155 -8.46 -15.98 10.23
C PRO A 155 -7.16 -15.57 9.52
N ALA A 156 -6.47 -16.51 8.86
CA ALA A 156 -5.30 -16.22 8.05
C ALA A 156 -5.67 -15.37 6.82
N VAL A 157 -6.80 -15.68 6.16
CA VAL A 157 -7.31 -14.89 5.03
C VAL A 157 -7.60 -13.45 5.45
N MET A 158 -8.19 -13.27 6.63
CA MET A 158 -8.46 -11.94 7.16
C MET A 158 -7.17 -11.15 7.42
N ARG A 159 -6.12 -11.80 7.95
CA ARG A 159 -4.81 -11.16 8.13
C ARG A 159 -4.18 -10.79 6.79
N ILE A 160 -4.22 -11.70 5.82
CA ILE A 160 -3.72 -11.46 4.45
C ILE A 160 -4.46 -10.28 3.81
N ALA A 161 -5.81 -10.28 3.87
CA ALA A 161 -6.63 -9.21 3.31
C ALA A 161 -6.31 -7.85 3.93
N ARG A 162 -6.10 -7.80 5.25
CA ARG A 162 -5.69 -6.58 5.96
C ARG A 162 -4.33 -6.08 5.47
N SER A 163 -3.32 -6.93 5.44
CA SER A 163 -1.97 -6.55 5.00
C SER A 163 -1.95 -6.13 3.53
N PHE A 164 -2.73 -6.80 2.68
CA PHE A 164 -2.94 -6.39 1.29
C PHE A 164 -3.57 -5.00 1.20
N ALA A 165 -4.62 -4.74 1.97
CA ALA A 165 -5.31 -3.45 2.01
C ALA A 165 -4.38 -2.33 2.52
N GLU A 166 -3.61 -2.58 3.57
CA GLU A 166 -2.62 -1.64 4.10
C GLU A 166 -1.59 -1.26 3.03
N SER A 167 -1.11 -2.23 2.26
CA SER A 167 -0.15 -2.01 1.18
C SER A 167 -0.75 -1.18 0.05
N ILE A 168 -1.95 -1.55 -0.41
CA ILE A 168 -2.63 -0.87 -1.51
C ILE A 168 -3.02 0.56 -1.14
N VAL A 169 -3.64 0.75 0.02
CA VAL A 169 -4.10 2.07 0.48
C VAL A 169 -2.89 2.98 0.76
N SER A 170 -1.81 2.43 1.33
CA SER A 170 -0.57 3.19 1.50
C SER A 170 -0.01 3.67 0.16
N THR A 171 -0.04 2.81 -0.86
CA THR A 171 0.40 3.17 -2.21
C THR A 171 -0.51 4.23 -2.81
N LEU A 172 -1.83 4.11 -2.64
CA LEU A 172 -2.79 5.09 -3.14
C LEU A 172 -2.62 6.43 -2.42
N VAL A 173 -2.60 6.45 -1.09
CA VAL A 173 -2.48 7.69 -0.30
C VAL A 173 -1.14 8.39 -0.54
N ASN A 174 -0.06 7.65 -0.76
CA ASN A 174 1.27 8.19 -1.01
C ASN A 174 1.59 8.38 -2.51
N GLY A 175 0.85 7.73 -3.39
CA GLY A 175 1.16 7.59 -4.81
C GLY A 175 0.38 8.50 -5.75
N PHE A 176 -0.53 9.34 -5.26
CA PHE A 176 -1.23 10.36 -6.07
C PHE A 176 -0.34 11.52 -6.51
N GLY A 177 0.98 11.42 -6.31
CA GLY A 177 1.95 12.32 -6.91
C GLY A 177 1.88 12.19 -8.43
N VAL A 178 1.02 13.00 -9.03
CA VAL A 178 0.98 13.20 -10.48
C VAL A 178 2.38 13.50 -10.95
N LYS A 179 2.95 12.64 -11.80
CA LYS A 179 3.99 13.09 -12.72
C LYS A 179 3.31 14.13 -13.61
N GLU A 180 3.53 15.40 -13.33
CA GLU A 180 3.36 16.40 -14.36
C GLU A 180 4.37 16.06 -15.45
N ASP A 181 3.88 15.48 -16.53
CA ASP A 181 4.64 15.38 -17.78
C ASP A 181 4.87 16.81 -18.27
N LYS A 182 6.14 17.20 -18.26
CA LYS A 182 6.67 18.41 -18.87
C LYS A 182 6.72 18.24 -20.36
#